data_fc57b102d83cf2e633efdf0c01c36837
#
_entry.id   fc57b102d83cf2e633efdf0c01c36837
#
_cell.length_a   1.000
_cell.length_b   1.000
_cell.length_c   1.000
_cell.angle_alpha   90.00
_cell.angle_beta   90.00
_cell.angle_gamma   90.00
#
_symmetry.space_group_name_H-M   'P 1'
#
loop_
_entity.id
_entity.type
_entity.pdbx_description
1 polymer ?
#
loop_
_entity_poly.entity_id
_entity_poly.type
_entity_poly.pdbx_seq_one_letter_code
_entity_poly.pdbx_strand_id
1 'polypeptide(L)'
;MGCGPGGSYLYSLLRRKKPGIEVVLFNMPQHTACGIKGCAWGVSWLQFAQLCREVGGIPERYMLGKYNQVLVNQLKVGAEVAMINKPLLIEDLLGGQAPLNPSGVDLNAFDRIVDATGAQRAYLSPCPNPQVAITIQTRIVVETLPHPMIFVNRDTGYSWLMPLNEGEAHLGALSHLGLEAAWQDMEKIKHSLNDSRTLCACLGQIRCHGPVRPFTEGKIWGLGETIGLVDPIAGAGIVPAMTSAKLMVENWESAANYERRIWRRYSYMAREARAVSGVVAGKKTEYLDMILPRRAFETIGVKPSISQIISAILRVRKW
;
A
#
# COMPACT_ATOMS: atom_id res chain seq x y z
N MET A 1 10.92 -12.07 7.92
CA MET A 1 9.57 -12.37 8.41
C MET A 1 8.54 -11.58 7.60
N GLY A 2 7.77 -12.28 6.74
CA GLY A 2 6.79 -11.69 5.83
C GLY A 2 7.33 -11.46 4.40
N CYS A 3 6.69 -12.11 3.40
CA CYS A 3 7.05 -12.08 1.99
C CYS A 3 6.06 -11.26 1.13
N GLY A 4 5.54 -10.18 1.66
CA GLY A 4 4.85 -9.16 0.86
C GLY A 4 5.82 -8.37 -0.03
N PRO A 5 5.35 -7.35 -0.78
CA PRO A 5 6.20 -6.60 -1.73
C PRO A 5 7.50 -6.06 -1.11
N GLY A 6 7.45 -5.58 0.14
CA GLY A 6 8.64 -5.09 0.84
C GLY A 6 9.64 -6.18 1.19
N GLY A 7 9.18 -7.29 1.80
CA GLY A 7 10.03 -8.41 2.22
C GLY A 7 10.65 -9.12 1.03
N SER A 8 9.88 -9.40 -0.02
CA SER A 8 10.38 -10.04 -1.25
C SER A 8 11.38 -9.13 -1.98
N TYR A 9 11.12 -7.82 -2.03
CA TYR A 9 12.03 -6.86 -2.63
C TYR A 9 13.34 -6.75 -1.84
N LEU A 10 13.27 -6.72 -0.50
CA LEU A 10 14.45 -6.76 0.36
C LEU A 10 15.31 -8.00 0.09
N TYR A 11 14.69 -9.17 0.01
CA TYR A 11 15.38 -10.42 -0.31
C TYR A 11 16.13 -10.32 -1.63
N SER A 12 15.48 -9.86 -2.69
CA SER A 12 16.11 -9.68 -4.01
C SER A 12 17.26 -8.67 -3.97
N LEU A 13 17.13 -7.56 -3.21
CA LEU A 13 18.19 -6.58 -3.02
C LEU A 13 19.39 -7.15 -2.26
N LEU A 14 19.18 -7.89 -1.17
CA LEU A 14 20.25 -8.47 -0.37
C LEU A 14 21.06 -9.47 -1.19
N ARG A 15 20.40 -10.36 -1.91
CA ARG A 15 21.09 -11.31 -2.81
C ARG A 15 22.00 -10.63 -3.82
N ARG A 16 21.61 -9.45 -4.31
CA ARG A 16 22.39 -8.72 -5.33
C ARG A 16 23.47 -7.85 -4.75
N LYS A 17 23.16 -7.11 -3.69
CA LYS A 17 24.03 -6.05 -3.16
C LYS A 17 24.89 -6.49 -1.99
N LYS A 18 24.51 -7.58 -1.31
CA LYS A 18 25.19 -8.11 -0.13
C LYS A 18 25.25 -9.65 -0.18
N PRO A 19 25.92 -10.23 -1.19
CA PRO A 19 25.90 -11.69 -1.42
C PRO A 19 26.51 -12.52 -0.28
N GLY A 20 27.27 -11.90 0.62
CA GLY A 20 27.83 -12.57 1.82
C GLY A 20 26.83 -12.71 2.98
N ILE A 21 25.61 -12.16 2.85
CA ILE A 21 24.57 -12.34 3.87
C ILE A 21 23.72 -13.55 3.53
N GLU A 22 23.65 -14.50 4.44
CA GLU A 22 22.68 -15.58 4.38
C GLU A 22 21.31 -15.07 4.77
N VAL A 23 20.29 -15.32 3.93
CA VAL A 23 18.92 -14.84 4.15
C VAL A 23 17.96 -16.01 4.20
N VAL A 24 17.29 -16.17 5.34
CA VAL A 24 16.20 -17.13 5.51
C VAL A 24 14.86 -16.41 5.44
N LEU A 25 13.97 -16.92 4.63
CA LEU A 25 12.63 -16.36 4.42
C LEU A 25 11.59 -17.10 5.25
N PHE A 26 10.76 -16.34 5.96
CA PHE A 26 9.62 -16.87 6.68
C PHE A 26 8.33 -16.14 6.27
N ASN A 27 7.26 -16.90 6.08
CA ASN A 27 5.94 -16.33 5.81
C ASN A 27 4.85 -17.23 6.40
N MET A 28 3.83 -16.61 6.98
CA MET A 28 2.64 -17.37 7.39
C MET A 28 1.88 -17.83 6.14
N PRO A 29 1.36 -19.07 6.14
CA PRO A 29 0.46 -19.51 5.08
C PRO A 29 -0.70 -18.53 4.93
N GLN A 30 -1.00 -18.14 3.68
CA GLN A 30 -2.14 -17.26 3.40
C GLN A 30 -3.33 -18.10 2.97
N HIS A 31 -4.42 -18.02 3.71
CA HIS A 31 -5.68 -18.70 3.42
C HIS A 31 -6.69 -17.73 2.79
N THR A 32 -6.33 -17.09 1.67
CA THR A 32 -7.25 -16.25 0.91
C THR A 32 -7.55 -16.90 -0.43
N ALA A 33 -8.79 -16.77 -0.92
CA ALA A 33 -9.19 -17.33 -2.20
C ALA A 33 -8.33 -16.85 -3.38
N CYS A 34 -7.75 -15.65 -3.27
CA CYS A 34 -6.84 -15.07 -4.29
C CYS A 34 -5.35 -15.24 -3.92
N GLY A 35 -5.01 -15.94 -2.83
CA GLY A 35 -3.63 -16.05 -2.33
C GLY A 35 -3.03 -14.73 -1.81
N ILE A 36 -3.79 -13.62 -1.80
CA ILE A 36 -3.29 -12.27 -1.53
C ILE A 36 -4.30 -11.49 -0.71
N LYS A 37 -3.82 -10.71 0.26
CA LYS A 37 -4.64 -9.75 1.01
C LYS A 37 -5.22 -8.69 0.07
N GLY A 38 -6.42 -8.23 0.36
CA GLY A 38 -7.11 -7.18 -0.38
C GLY A 38 -6.20 -5.98 -0.65
N CYS A 39 -5.95 -5.69 -1.93
CA CYS A 39 -5.08 -4.62 -2.37
C CYS A 39 -5.41 -4.31 -3.84
N ALA A 40 -5.62 -3.04 -4.15
CA ALA A 40 -5.98 -2.60 -5.50
C ALA A 40 -4.89 -2.82 -6.56
N TRP A 41 -3.66 -3.15 -6.17
CA TRP A 41 -2.48 -3.33 -7.04
C TRP A 41 -2.05 -2.09 -7.81
N GLY A 42 -2.59 -0.92 -7.45
CA GLY A 42 -2.21 0.35 -8.03
C GLY A 42 -0.86 0.85 -7.51
N VAL A 43 -0.01 1.37 -8.40
CA VAL A 43 1.30 1.92 -8.07
C VAL A 43 1.59 3.19 -8.88
N SER A 44 2.41 4.11 -8.32
CA SER A 44 3.10 5.13 -9.09
C SER A 44 4.08 4.46 -10.04
N TRP A 45 3.81 4.56 -11.36
CA TRP A 45 4.56 3.82 -12.35
C TRP A 45 6.05 4.14 -12.37
N LEU A 46 6.39 5.42 -12.34
CA LEU A 46 7.80 5.83 -12.42
C LEU A 46 8.62 5.29 -11.24
N GLN A 47 8.11 5.42 -10.03
CA GLN A 47 8.80 4.94 -8.83
C GLN A 47 8.88 3.41 -8.80
N PHE A 48 7.79 2.73 -9.15
CA PHE A 48 7.75 1.28 -9.24
C PHE A 48 8.75 0.75 -10.27
N ALA A 49 8.75 1.33 -11.49
CA ALA A 49 9.65 0.90 -12.56
C ALA A 49 11.12 1.09 -12.19
N GLN A 50 11.47 2.19 -11.53
CA GLN A 50 12.82 2.41 -11.03
C GLN A 50 13.24 1.31 -10.04
N LEU A 51 12.39 1.02 -9.04
CA LEU A 51 12.68 -0.01 -8.04
C LEU A 51 12.81 -1.41 -8.67
N CYS A 52 11.95 -1.74 -9.63
CA CYS A 52 12.07 -3.02 -10.35
C CYS A 52 13.42 -3.16 -11.06
N ARG A 53 13.86 -2.11 -11.78
CA ARG A 53 15.14 -2.13 -12.49
C ARG A 53 16.34 -2.26 -11.56
N GLU A 54 16.28 -1.73 -10.35
CA GLU A 54 17.35 -1.87 -9.35
C GLU A 54 17.63 -3.33 -8.94
N VAL A 55 16.64 -4.19 -9.03
CA VAL A 55 16.78 -5.64 -8.80
C VAL A 55 16.87 -6.42 -10.12
N GLY A 56 17.06 -5.73 -11.26
CA GLY A 56 17.17 -6.32 -12.59
C GLY A 56 15.86 -6.88 -13.13
N GLY A 57 14.74 -6.48 -12.57
CA GLY A 57 13.41 -6.81 -13.08
C GLY A 57 13.04 -5.95 -14.29
N ILE A 58 12.14 -6.45 -15.11
CA ILE A 58 11.53 -5.76 -16.25
C ILE A 58 10.15 -5.29 -15.78
N PRO A 59 9.95 -4.00 -15.46
CA PRO A 59 8.69 -3.53 -14.85
C PRO A 59 7.46 -3.81 -15.73
N GLU A 60 7.63 -3.76 -17.03
CA GLU A 60 6.58 -3.99 -18.03
C GLU A 60 5.99 -5.41 -17.94
N ARG A 61 6.77 -6.39 -17.47
CA ARG A 61 6.31 -7.77 -17.23
C ARG A 61 5.18 -7.86 -16.21
N TYR A 62 5.13 -6.92 -15.27
CA TYR A 62 4.13 -6.89 -14.21
C TYR A 62 2.94 -6.00 -14.53
N MET A 63 3.00 -5.22 -15.61
CA MET A 63 1.98 -4.24 -15.94
C MET A 63 0.72 -4.91 -16.50
N LEU A 64 -0.41 -4.72 -15.82
CA LEU A 64 -1.74 -5.10 -16.27
C LEU A 64 -2.42 -3.95 -17.04
N GLY A 65 -2.14 -2.71 -16.66
CA GLY A 65 -2.59 -1.52 -17.33
C GLY A 65 -1.85 -0.29 -16.85
N LYS A 66 -1.66 0.70 -17.72
CA LYS A 66 -1.03 1.98 -17.41
C LYS A 66 -1.95 3.12 -17.79
N TYR A 67 -2.11 4.08 -16.88
CA TYR A 67 -3.10 5.14 -17.00
C TYR A 67 -2.47 6.50 -16.75
N ASN A 68 -2.78 7.45 -17.64
CA ASN A 68 -2.37 8.85 -17.52
C ASN A 68 -3.41 9.73 -16.81
N GLN A 69 -4.55 9.15 -16.43
CA GLN A 69 -5.65 9.79 -15.72
C GLN A 69 -6.28 8.82 -14.72
N VAL A 70 -6.78 9.39 -13.61
CA VAL A 70 -7.62 8.72 -12.61
C VAL A 70 -8.88 9.56 -12.46
N LEU A 71 -10.04 8.94 -12.32
CA LEU A 71 -11.28 9.64 -11.99
C LEU A 71 -11.45 9.68 -10.47
N VAL A 72 -11.49 10.87 -9.89
CA VAL A 72 -11.77 11.07 -8.45
C VAL A 72 -13.11 11.77 -8.33
N ASN A 73 -14.13 11.08 -7.82
CA ASN A 73 -15.51 11.58 -7.81
C ASN A 73 -15.92 12.19 -9.17
N GLN A 74 -15.67 11.45 -10.26
CA GLN A 74 -15.90 11.86 -11.66
C GLN A 74 -15.00 13.00 -12.18
N LEU A 75 -14.13 13.58 -11.34
CA LEU A 75 -13.16 14.57 -11.79
C LEU A 75 -11.94 13.85 -12.41
N LYS A 76 -11.62 14.15 -13.66
CA LYS A 76 -10.40 13.65 -14.31
C LYS A 76 -9.17 14.33 -13.69
N VAL A 77 -8.27 13.53 -13.12
CA VAL A 77 -7.02 14.00 -12.53
C VAL A 77 -5.86 13.36 -13.29
N GLY A 78 -4.88 14.17 -13.68
CA GLY A 78 -3.67 13.68 -14.34
C GLY A 78 -2.91 12.70 -13.43
N ALA A 79 -2.39 11.62 -14.00
CA ALA A 79 -1.72 10.57 -13.24
C ALA A 79 -0.62 9.88 -14.05
N GLU A 80 0.26 9.18 -13.37
CA GLU A 80 1.17 8.17 -13.90
C GLU A 80 1.08 6.93 -13.04
N VAL A 81 -0.04 6.23 -13.14
CA VAL A 81 -0.35 5.04 -12.36
C VAL A 81 -0.38 3.79 -13.23
N ALA A 82 -0.02 2.67 -12.65
CA ALA A 82 -0.21 1.37 -13.27
C ALA A 82 -0.87 0.40 -12.30
N MET A 83 -1.70 -0.49 -12.85
CA MET A 83 -2.12 -1.71 -12.18
C MET A 83 -1.08 -2.79 -12.47
N ILE A 84 -0.60 -3.46 -11.44
CA ILE A 84 0.45 -4.47 -11.58
C ILE A 84 -0.02 -5.84 -11.12
N ASN A 85 0.50 -6.89 -11.73
CA ASN A 85 0.37 -8.25 -11.23
C ASN A 85 1.27 -8.45 -10.00
N LYS A 86 0.73 -8.09 -8.83
CA LYS A 86 1.46 -8.18 -7.56
C LYS A 86 1.91 -9.61 -7.20
N PRO A 87 1.10 -10.68 -7.43
CA PRO A 87 1.55 -12.06 -7.27
C PRO A 87 2.81 -12.39 -8.04
N LEU A 88 2.76 -12.14 -9.36
CA LEU A 88 3.90 -12.40 -10.24
C LEU A 88 5.15 -11.61 -9.83
N LEU A 89 4.98 -10.35 -9.40
CA LEU A 89 6.07 -9.55 -8.85
C LEU A 89 6.72 -10.23 -7.63
N ILE A 90 5.91 -10.71 -6.68
CA ILE A 90 6.41 -11.36 -5.47
C ILE A 90 7.14 -12.66 -5.81
N GLU A 91 6.57 -13.47 -6.68
CA GLU A 91 7.15 -14.73 -7.16
C GLU A 91 8.52 -14.50 -7.79
N ASP A 92 8.63 -13.57 -8.74
CA ASP A 92 9.89 -13.24 -9.41
C ASP A 92 10.93 -12.67 -8.43
N LEU A 93 10.52 -11.82 -7.48
CA LEU A 93 11.41 -11.26 -6.46
C LEU A 93 11.96 -12.33 -5.51
N LEU A 94 11.20 -13.38 -5.24
CA LEU A 94 11.63 -14.55 -4.46
C LEU A 94 12.53 -15.50 -5.26
N GLY A 95 12.48 -15.45 -6.60
CA GLY A 95 13.33 -16.24 -7.47
C GLY A 95 13.21 -17.75 -7.25
N GLY A 96 12.00 -18.24 -7.02
CA GLY A 96 11.71 -19.66 -6.76
C GLY A 96 11.96 -20.12 -5.31
N GLN A 97 12.42 -19.22 -4.42
CA GLN A 97 12.63 -19.58 -3.02
C GLN A 97 11.29 -19.66 -2.27
N ALA A 98 10.98 -20.82 -1.74
CA ALA A 98 9.82 -21.02 -0.88
C ALA A 98 10.09 -20.53 0.55
N PRO A 99 9.25 -19.65 1.11
CA PRO A 99 9.37 -19.23 2.51
C PRO A 99 9.02 -20.38 3.47
N LEU A 100 9.74 -20.44 4.59
CA LEU A 100 9.46 -21.37 5.69
C LEU A 100 8.30 -20.87 6.56
N ASN A 101 7.68 -21.81 7.30
CA ASN A 101 6.72 -21.44 8.34
C ASN A 101 7.47 -20.88 9.55
N PRO A 102 7.10 -19.73 10.12
CA PRO A 102 7.78 -19.13 11.26
C PRO A 102 7.48 -19.83 12.61
N SER A 103 6.60 -20.81 12.66
CA SER A 103 6.27 -21.52 13.90
C SER A 103 7.47 -22.25 14.48
N GLY A 104 7.79 -21.98 15.76
CA GLY A 104 8.89 -22.63 16.46
C GLY A 104 10.29 -22.12 16.09
N VAL A 105 10.40 -21.02 15.35
CA VAL A 105 11.70 -20.43 14.98
C VAL A 105 12.39 -19.83 16.19
N ASP A 106 13.62 -20.26 16.47
CA ASP A 106 14.48 -19.57 17.43
C ASP A 106 15.01 -18.26 16.82
N LEU A 107 14.47 -17.15 17.26
CA LEU A 107 14.89 -15.82 16.80
C LEU A 107 16.34 -15.49 17.22
N ASN A 108 16.90 -16.16 18.23
CA ASN A 108 18.27 -15.91 18.68
C ASN A 108 19.31 -16.43 17.70
N ALA A 109 18.96 -17.39 16.86
CA ALA A 109 19.82 -17.93 15.83
C ALA A 109 20.18 -16.94 14.70
N PHE A 110 19.60 -15.73 14.69
CA PHE A 110 19.80 -14.73 13.63
C PHE A 110 20.46 -13.47 14.17
N ASP A 111 21.43 -12.93 13.43
CA ASP A 111 22.08 -11.65 13.75
C ASP A 111 21.14 -10.48 13.52
N ARG A 112 20.21 -10.61 12.56
CA ARG A 112 19.20 -9.60 12.25
C ARG A 112 17.88 -10.24 11.86
N ILE A 113 16.79 -9.64 12.36
CA ILE A 113 15.41 -10.02 12.04
C ILE A 113 14.75 -8.84 11.36
N VAL A 114 14.21 -9.05 10.16
CA VAL A 114 13.41 -8.02 9.51
C VAL A 114 11.93 -8.33 9.67
N ASP A 115 11.22 -7.46 10.40
CA ASP A 115 9.77 -7.51 10.52
C ASP A 115 9.12 -6.84 9.30
N ALA A 116 8.65 -7.64 8.36
CA ALA A 116 7.89 -7.25 7.17
C ALA A 116 6.47 -7.83 7.19
N THR A 117 5.93 -8.08 8.40
CA THR A 117 4.63 -8.74 8.60
C THR A 117 3.42 -7.83 8.31
N GLY A 118 3.66 -6.60 7.87
CA GLY A 118 2.62 -5.65 7.50
C GLY A 118 1.83 -5.15 8.70
N ALA A 119 0.50 -5.13 8.59
CA ALA A 119 -0.37 -4.62 9.65
C ALA A 119 -0.22 -5.36 10.99
N GLN A 120 0.29 -6.57 11.00
CA GLN A 120 0.48 -7.35 12.23
C GLN A 120 1.58 -6.78 13.12
N ARG A 121 2.69 -6.26 12.54
CA ARG A 121 3.84 -5.78 13.30
C ARG A 121 4.24 -6.79 14.40
N ALA A 122 4.51 -8.03 13.97
CA ALA A 122 4.55 -9.19 14.87
C ALA A 122 5.78 -9.24 15.78
N TYR A 123 6.85 -8.55 15.43
CA TYR A 123 8.15 -8.67 16.12
C TYR A 123 8.66 -7.36 16.73
N LEU A 124 8.22 -6.22 16.24
CA LEU A 124 8.48 -4.92 16.87
C LEU A 124 7.46 -4.65 17.98
N SER A 125 7.82 -3.83 18.97
CA SER A 125 6.91 -3.37 20.02
C SER A 125 5.59 -2.87 19.43
N PRO A 126 4.45 -3.17 20.07
CA PRO A 126 3.13 -2.76 19.60
C PRO A 126 3.05 -1.24 19.38
N CYS A 127 2.33 -0.84 18.36
CA CYS A 127 2.03 0.57 18.13
C CYS A 127 0.98 1.05 19.14
N PRO A 128 1.23 2.08 19.95
CA PRO A 128 0.20 2.68 20.79
C PRO A 128 -0.87 3.31 19.88
N ASN A 129 -2.14 3.03 20.15
CA ASN A 129 -3.31 3.55 19.43
C ASN A 129 -3.23 3.38 17.91
N PRO A 130 -3.19 2.15 17.39
CA PRO A 130 -3.09 1.92 15.98
C PRO A 130 -4.35 2.42 15.26
N GLN A 131 -4.19 3.37 14.34
CA GLN A 131 -5.26 3.70 13.41
C GLN A 131 -5.29 2.62 12.33
N VAL A 132 -6.28 1.77 12.42
CA VAL A 132 -6.50 0.67 11.48
C VAL A 132 -7.75 0.96 10.68
N ALA A 133 -7.63 0.95 9.37
CA ALA A 133 -8.78 0.97 8.48
C ALA A 133 -9.07 -0.46 7.99
N ILE A 134 -10.35 -0.76 7.84
CA ILE A 134 -10.80 -2.02 7.26
C ILE A 134 -10.90 -1.85 5.74
N THR A 135 -10.43 -2.84 5.01
CA THR A 135 -10.58 -2.91 3.57
C THR A 135 -11.36 -4.15 3.17
N ILE A 136 -12.29 -3.97 2.24
CA ILE A 136 -12.94 -5.06 1.54
C ILE A 136 -12.69 -4.89 0.05
N GLN A 137 -12.48 -5.99 -0.66
CA GLN A 137 -12.27 -5.98 -2.10
C GLN A 137 -12.86 -7.22 -2.74
N THR A 138 -13.47 -7.04 -3.90
CA THR A 138 -13.88 -8.09 -4.80
C THR A 138 -13.13 -7.96 -6.13
N ARG A 139 -12.84 -9.09 -6.78
CA ARG A 139 -12.50 -9.13 -8.20
C ARG A 139 -13.76 -9.41 -8.96
N ILE A 140 -14.07 -8.58 -9.94
CA ILE A 140 -15.32 -8.63 -10.70
C ILE A 140 -15.03 -8.68 -12.20
N VAL A 141 -15.94 -9.30 -12.94
CA VAL A 141 -16.03 -9.18 -14.39
C VAL A 141 -16.89 -7.96 -14.69
N VAL A 142 -16.40 -7.06 -15.53
CA VAL A 142 -17.09 -5.82 -15.93
C VAL A 142 -16.78 -5.51 -17.38
N GLU A 143 -17.53 -4.61 -18.00
CA GLU A 143 -17.12 -4.00 -19.26
C GLU A 143 -15.79 -3.25 -19.10
N THR A 144 -15.06 -3.07 -20.20
CA THR A 144 -13.76 -2.38 -20.20
C THR A 144 -13.86 -0.98 -19.61
N LEU A 145 -13.07 -0.74 -18.58
CA LEU A 145 -13.00 0.56 -17.89
C LEU A 145 -11.86 1.38 -18.48
N PRO A 146 -12.12 2.60 -18.97
CA PRO A 146 -11.09 3.42 -19.58
C PRO A 146 -10.07 4.01 -18.57
N HIS A 147 -10.46 4.14 -17.31
CA HIS A 147 -9.65 4.74 -16.24
C HIS A 147 -9.91 4.10 -14.88
N PRO A 148 -8.90 4.08 -14.00
CA PRO A 148 -9.12 3.83 -12.58
C PRO A 148 -10.06 4.88 -11.98
N MET A 149 -10.94 4.45 -11.08
CA MET A 149 -11.91 5.30 -10.41
C MET A 149 -11.74 5.25 -8.91
N ILE A 150 -11.79 6.40 -8.25
CA ILE A 150 -11.77 6.55 -6.79
C ILE A 150 -13.00 7.39 -6.40
N PHE A 151 -13.74 6.89 -5.43
CA PHE A 151 -14.91 7.53 -4.87
C PHE A 151 -14.62 7.86 -3.41
N VAL A 152 -14.41 9.14 -3.11
CA VAL A 152 -14.15 9.61 -1.75
C VAL A 152 -15.47 9.64 -0.98
N ASN A 153 -15.55 8.88 0.10
CA ASN A 153 -16.69 8.80 0.99
C ASN A 153 -16.40 9.67 2.21
N ARG A 154 -17.17 10.73 2.39
CA ARG A 154 -16.87 11.87 3.27
C ARG A 154 -16.43 11.48 4.68
N ASP A 155 -17.17 10.58 5.32
CA ASP A 155 -17.00 10.27 6.75
C ASP A 155 -16.44 8.86 6.99
N THR A 156 -16.35 8.03 5.93
CA THR A 156 -16.01 6.62 6.05
C THR A 156 -14.62 6.28 5.51
N GLY A 157 -14.21 6.89 4.41
CA GLY A 157 -12.98 6.55 3.71
C GLY A 157 -13.09 6.78 2.20
N TYR A 158 -12.83 5.75 1.40
CA TYR A 158 -13.00 5.80 -0.05
C TYR A 158 -13.21 4.40 -0.64
N SER A 159 -13.80 4.38 -1.83
CA SER A 159 -13.97 3.17 -2.62
C SER A 159 -13.20 3.30 -3.93
N TRP A 160 -12.88 2.19 -4.54
CA TRP A 160 -12.16 2.15 -5.81
C TRP A 160 -12.75 1.15 -6.78
N LEU A 161 -12.60 1.45 -8.06
CA LEU A 161 -12.80 0.55 -9.17
C LEU A 161 -11.55 0.62 -10.07
N MET A 162 -10.72 -0.42 -10.00
CA MET A 162 -9.38 -0.46 -10.61
C MET A 162 -9.34 -1.52 -11.71
N PRO A 163 -9.25 -1.13 -12.99
CA PRO A 163 -9.16 -2.10 -14.09
C PRO A 163 -7.87 -2.92 -13.98
N LEU A 164 -7.96 -4.23 -14.20
CA LEU A 164 -6.81 -5.15 -14.19
C LEU A 164 -6.36 -5.48 -15.59
N ASN A 165 -7.31 -5.87 -16.43
CA ASN A 165 -7.16 -6.22 -17.83
C ASN A 165 -8.52 -6.04 -18.52
N GLU A 166 -8.64 -6.45 -19.77
CA GLU A 166 -9.91 -6.44 -20.49
C GLU A 166 -10.94 -7.33 -19.78
N GLY A 167 -12.03 -6.72 -19.34
CA GLY A 167 -13.16 -7.40 -18.71
C GLY A 167 -13.01 -7.73 -17.23
N GLU A 168 -11.96 -7.30 -16.52
CA GLU A 168 -11.82 -7.51 -15.08
C GLU A 168 -11.39 -6.26 -14.33
N ALA A 169 -11.86 -6.13 -13.10
CA ALA A 169 -11.46 -5.06 -12.20
C ALA A 169 -11.44 -5.51 -10.72
N HIS A 170 -10.67 -4.79 -9.93
CA HIS A 170 -10.80 -4.76 -8.48
C HIS A 170 -11.79 -3.66 -8.07
N LEU A 171 -12.90 -4.06 -7.48
CA LEU A 171 -13.83 -3.19 -6.78
C LEU A 171 -13.62 -3.34 -5.29
N GLY A 172 -13.44 -2.25 -4.56
CA GLY A 172 -13.25 -2.33 -3.13
C GLY A 172 -13.53 -1.02 -2.41
N ALA A 173 -13.48 -1.08 -1.09
CA ALA A 173 -13.61 0.06 -0.21
C ALA A 173 -12.68 -0.04 0.99
N LEU A 174 -12.25 1.13 1.48
CA LEU A 174 -11.55 1.33 2.73
C LEU A 174 -12.44 2.17 3.64
N SER A 175 -12.64 1.72 4.87
CA SER A 175 -13.38 2.50 5.87
C SER A 175 -12.67 2.55 7.21
N HIS A 176 -12.67 3.74 7.81
CA HIS A 176 -12.24 3.97 9.19
C HIS A 176 -13.35 3.67 10.20
N LEU A 177 -14.60 3.49 9.74
CA LEU A 177 -15.77 3.20 10.58
C LEU A 177 -16.08 1.70 10.69
N GLY A 178 -15.26 0.84 10.07
CA GLY A 178 -15.39 -0.60 10.16
C GLY A 178 -15.90 -1.29 8.92
N LEU A 179 -16.16 -2.59 9.05
CA LEU A 179 -16.50 -3.48 7.94
C LEU A 179 -17.82 -3.14 7.27
N GLU A 180 -18.85 -2.89 8.07
CA GLU A 180 -20.20 -2.61 7.58
C GLU A 180 -20.20 -1.38 6.65
N ALA A 181 -19.55 -0.29 7.09
CA ALA A 181 -19.42 0.92 6.28
C ALA A 181 -18.63 0.67 4.99
N ALA A 182 -17.54 -0.09 5.04
CA ALA A 182 -16.77 -0.46 3.85
C ALA A 182 -17.61 -1.29 2.88
N TRP A 183 -18.40 -2.23 3.40
CA TRP A 183 -19.29 -3.04 2.58
C TRP A 183 -20.36 -2.20 1.88
N GLN A 184 -21.06 -1.35 2.61
CA GLN A 184 -22.10 -0.48 2.07
C GLN A 184 -21.55 0.44 0.97
N ASP A 185 -20.36 1.02 1.17
CA ASP A 185 -19.73 1.89 0.20
C ASP A 185 -19.28 1.14 -1.07
N MET A 186 -18.82 -0.10 -0.93
CA MET A 186 -18.49 -0.95 -2.08
C MET A 186 -19.76 -1.35 -2.86
N GLU A 187 -20.81 -1.78 -2.18
CA GLU A 187 -22.07 -2.21 -2.80
C GLU A 187 -22.76 -1.07 -3.54
N LYS A 188 -22.71 0.17 -3.07
CA LYS A 188 -23.23 1.35 -3.81
C LYS A 188 -22.64 1.43 -5.23
N ILE A 189 -21.32 1.19 -5.34
CA ILE A 189 -20.67 1.22 -6.67
C ILE A 189 -21.07 -0.02 -7.47
N LYS A 190 -21.07 -1.19 -6.84
CA LYS A 190 -21.42 -2.45 -7.50
C LYS A 190 -22.81 -2.40 -8.12
N HIS A 191 -23.79 -1.84 -7.42
CA HIS A 191 -25.16 -1.66 -7.92
C HIS A 191 -25.23 -0.72 -9.12
N SER A 192 -24.27 0.20 -9.29
CA SER A 192 -24.19 1.07 -10.46
C SER A 192 -23.55 0.40 -11.69
N LEU A 193 -22.97 -0.79 -11.51
CA LEU A 193 -22.35 -1.56 -12.59
C LEU A 193 -23.34 -2.61 -13.09
N ASN A 194 -23.77 -2.48 -14.33
CA ASN A 194 -24.66 -3.46 -14.96
C ASN A 194 -23.93 -4.81 -15.09
N ASP A 195 -24.61 -5.91 -14.71
CA ASP A 195 -24.18 -7.31 -14.92
C ASP A 195 -22.76 -7.67 -14.43
N SER A 196 -22.28 -7.04 -13.36
CA SER A 196 -21.00 -7.39 -12.77
C SER A 196 -21.04 -8.73 -12.01
N ARG A 197 -20.19 -9.70 -12.40
CA ARG A 197 -20.05 -11.00 -11.73
C ARG A 197 -18.85 -10.98 -10.80
N THR A 198 -19.05 -11.29 -9.51
CA THR A 198 -17.97 -11.44 -8.55
C THR A 198 -17.21 -12.75 -8.76
N LEU A 199 -15.89 -12.69 -8.88
CA LEU A 199 -14.99 -13.84 -9.00
C LEU A 199 -14.45 -14.28 -7.64
N CYS A 200 -14.03 -13.34 -6.80
CA CYS A 200 -13.56 -13.60 -5.44
C CYS A 200 -13.73 -12.34 -4.56
N ALA A 201 -13.65 -12.54 -3.25
CA ALA A 201 -13.67 -11.45 -2.28
C ALA A 201 -12.61 -11.67 -1.21
N CYS A 202 -12.08 -10.59 -0.66
CA CYS A 202 -11.11 -10.62 0.42
C CYS A 202 -11.28 -9.43 1.36
N LEU A 203 -10.91 -9.66 2.61
CA LEU A 203 -10.86 -8.67 3.68
C LEU A 203 -9.41 -8.37 4.02
N GLY A 204 -9.15 -7.15 4.44
CA GLY A 204 -7.85 -6.73 4.91
C GLY A 204 -7.96 -5.66 5.99
N GLN A 205 -6.86 -5.47 6.66
CA GLN A 205 -6.64 -4.34 7.56
C GLN A 205 -5.39 -3.63 7.11
N ILE A 206 -5.41 -2.32 7.12
CA ILE A 206 -4.23 -1.50 6.84
C ILE A 206 -4.00 -0.50 7.97
N ARG A 207 -2.74 -0.23 8.26
CA ARG A 207 -2.32 0.77 9.23
C ARG A 207 -2.15 2.12 8.54
N CYS A 208 -3.04 3.07 8.83
CA CYS A 208 -3.10 4.38 8.19
C CYS A 208 -2.58 5.52 9.10
N HIS A 209 -1.68 5.23 10.05
CA HIS A 209 -1.19 6.23 11.01
C HIS A 209 0.13 6.92 10.59
N GLY A 210 0.66 6.58 9.41
CA GLY A 210 1.99 7.03 8.99
C GLY A 210 3.13 6.36 9.76
N PRO A 211 4.39 6.84 9.61
CA PRO A 211 5.54 6.25 10.28
C PRO A 211 5.40 6.24 11.79
N VAL A 212 5.50 5.07 12.42
CA VAL A 212 5.42 4.85 13.86
C VAL A 212 6.68 4.18 14.37
N ARG A 213 7.31 4.81 15.35
CA ARG A 213 8.47 4.27 16.06
C ARG A 213 8.05 3.19 17.07
N PRO A 214 8.97 2.30 17.46
CA PRO A 214 10.34 2.18 16.95
C PRO A 214 10.36 1.57 15.53
N PHE A 215 11.29 2.03 14.68
CA PHE A 215 11.54 1.39 13.39
C PHE A 215 12.53 0.26 13.54
N THR A 216 13.37 0.32 14.58
CA THR A 216 14.34 -0.72 14.94
C THR A 216 14.37 -0.92 16.45
N GLU A 217 14.52 -2.17 16.92
CA GLU A 217 14.69 -2.57 18.32
C GLU A 217 15.76 -3.66 18.40
N GLY A 218 16.96 -3.27 18.80
CA GLY A 218 18.10 -4.19 18.81
C GLY A 218 18.33 -4.77 17.41
N LYS A 219 18.26 -6.09 17.30
CA LYS A 219 18.43 -6.81 16.02
C LYS A 219 17.16 -6.85 15.14
N ILE A 220 16.01 -6.38 15.64
CA ILE A 220 14.75 -6.39 14.92
C ILE A 220 14.57 -5.06 14.19
N TRP A 221 14.42 -5.10 12.88
CA TRP A 221 14.23 -3.92 12.03
C TRP A 221 12.92 -4.04 11.25
N GLY A 222 12.07 -3.03 11.33
CA GLY A 222 10.78 -3.00 10.65
C GLY A 222 10.86 -2.48 9.22
N LEU A 223 9.92 -2.93 8.40
CA LEU A 223 9.86 -2.65 6.97
C LEU A 223 8.43 -2.40 6.50
N GLY A 224 8.24 -1.40 5.65
CA GLY A 224 6.95 -1.13 4.99
C GLY A 224 5.82 -0.83 5.97
N GLU A 225 4.68 -1.48 5.82
CA GLU A 225 3.51 -1.26 6.66
C GLU A 225 3.74 -1.60 8.14
N THR A 226 4.69 -2.50 8.45
CA THR A 226 5.09 -2.79 9.84
C THR A 226 5.53 -1.54 10.59
N ILE A 227 6.14 -0.59 9.91
CA ILE A 227 6.53 0.71 10.45
C ILE A 227 5.62 1.86 9.99
N GLY A 228 4.42 1.54 9.50
CA GLY A 228 3.38 2.50 9.15
C GLY A 228 3.54 3.16 7.78
N LEU A 229 4.29 2.57 6.85
CA LEU A 229 4.50 3.15 5.52
C LEU A 229 3.39 2.76 4.54
N VAL A 230 2.17 3.14 4.89
CA VAL A 230 1.02 3.17 3.99
C VAL A 230 0.52 4.60 3.96
N ASP A 231 0.35 5.13 2.76
CA ASP A 231 -0.18 6.48 2.57
C ASP A 231 -1.59 6.58 3.19
N PRO A 232 -1.81 7.48 4.16
CA PRO A 232 -3.08 7.52 4.91
C PRO A 232 -4.28 7.95 4.09
N ILE A 233 -4.05 8.69 3.00
CA ILE A 233 -5.12 9.20 2.12
C ILE A 233 -5.47 8.18 1.04
N ALA A 234 -4.45 7.62 0.40
CA ALA A 234 -4.64 6.76 -0.77
C ALA A 234 -4.47 5.25 -0.50
N GLY A 235 -4.06 4.85 0.71
CA GLY A 235 -3.79 3.44 1.04
C GLY A 235 -2.61 2.83 0.27
N ALA A 236 -1.77 3.64 -0.36
CA ALA A 236 -0.67 3.19 -1.18
C ALA A 236 0.50 2.71 -0.33
N GLY A 237 0.78 1.40 -0.33
CA GLY A 237 1.83 0.79 0.50
C GLY A 237 2.92 0.04 -0.28
N ILE A 238 2.71 -0.33 -1.54
CA ILE A 238 3.65 -1.17 -2.32
C ILE A 238 4.98 -0.44 -2.53
N VAL A 239 4.95 0.72 -3.16
CA VAL A 239 6.15 1.53 -3.43
C VAL A 239 6.84 2.00 -2.15
N PRO A 240 6.14 2.50 -1.12
CA PRO A 240 6.75 2.79 0.17
C PRO A 240 7.45 1.59 0.82
N ALA A 241 6.85 0.39 0.77
CA ALA A 241 7.46 -0.81 1.30
C ALA A 241 8.75 -1.19 0.54
N MET A 242 8.74 -1.21 -0.78
CA MET A 242 9.94 -1.46 -1.60
C MET A 242 11.01 -0.39 -1.37
N THR A 243 10.64 0.88 -1.27
CA THR A 243 11.57 1.97 -0.99
C THR A 243 12.20 1.85 0.39
N SER A 244 11.43 1.43 1.41
CA SER A 244 11.98 1.21 2.75
C SER A 244 12.99 0.06 2.78
N ALA A 245 12.76 -0.99 1.98
CA ALA A 245 13.72 -2.08 1.79
C ALA A 245 15.03 -1.57 1.18
N LYS A 246 14.95 -0.73 0.15
CA LYS A 246 16.12 -0.07 -0.45
C LYS A 246 16.89 0.75 0.60
N LEU A 247 16.18 1.60 1.34
CA LEU A 247 16.79 2.42 2.40
C LEU A 247 17.44 1.56 3.51
N MET A 248 16.84 0.40 3.83
CA MET A 248 17.42 -0.55 4.78
C MET A 248 18.74 -1.12 4.27
N VAL A 249 18.81 -1.58 3.02
CA VAL A 249 20.05 -2.13 2.43
C VAL A 249 21.13 -1.07 2.30
N GLU A 250 20.78 0.15 1.92
CA GLU A 250 21.71 1.29 1.83
C GLU A 250 22.29 1.70 3.21
N ASN A 251 21.59 1.39 4.30
CA ASN A 251 21.98 1.73 5.67
C ASN A 251 22.12 0.49 6.55
N TRP A 252 22.48 -0.65 5.97
CA TRP A 252 22.49 -1.95 6.63
C TRP A 252 23.31 -1.98 7.92
N GLU A 253 24.40 -1.21 7.98
CA GLU A 253 25.31 -1.20 9.14
C GLU A 253 24.88 -0.19 10.23
N SER A 254 23.81 0.59 10.03
CA SER A 254 23.42 1.67 10.96
C SER A 254 21.91 1.82 11.07
N ALA A 255 21.34 1.30 12.16
CA ALA A 255 19.94 1.47 12.50
C ALA A 255 19.55 2.96 12.56
N ALA A 256 20.38 3.80 13.19
CA ALA A 256 20.12 5.23 13.33
C ALA A 256 20.05 5.95 11.97
N ASN A 257 20.90 5.57 11.00
CA ASN A 257 20.84 6.11 9.65
C ASN A 257 19.59 5.66 8.91
N TYR A 258 19.23 4.37 9.01
CA TYR A 258 17.99 3.84 8.46
C TYR A 258 16.78 4.59 8.99
N GLU A 259 16.64 4.71 10.30
CA GLU A 259 15.54 5.44 10.95
C GLU A 259 15.43 6.89 10.50
N ARG A 260 16.58 7.59 10.45
CA ARG A 260 16.64 8.99 10.00
C ARG A 260 16.18 9.12 8.54
N ARG A 261 16.58 8.19 7.67
CA ARG A 261 16.19 8.18 6.24
C ARG A 261 14.71 7.90 6.08
N ILE A 262 14.15 6.95 6.82
CA ILE A 262 12.71 6.65 6.83
C ILE A 262 11.94 7.90 7.27
N TRP A 263 12.28 8.49 8.40
CA TRP A 263 11.61 9.66 8.92
C TRP A 263 11.68 10.85 7.96
N ARG A 264 12.86 11.15 7.44
CA ARG A 264 13.04 12.24 6.47
C ARG A 264 12.18 12.09 5.23
N ARG A 265 11.97 10.85 4.76
CA ARG A 265 11.21 10.59 3.54
C ARG A 265 9.71 10.58 3.79
N TYR A 266 9.24 10.03 4.90
CA TYR A 266 7.83 9.68 5.11
C TYR A 266 7.16 10.42 6.28
N SER A 267 7.82 11.36 6.96
CA SER A 267 7.20 12.12 8.07
C SER A 267 5.93 12.89 7.66
N TYR A 268 5.76 13.20 6.38
CA TYR A 268 4.54 13.81 5.86
C TYR A 268 3.31 12.94 6.07
N MET A 269 3.44 11.61 5.97
CA MET A 269 2.33 10.67 6.23
C MET A 269 1.78 10.78 7.66
N ALA A 270 2.61 11.13 8.65
CA ALA A 270 2.14 11.35 10.02
C ALA A 270 1.23 12.59 10.14
N ARG A 271 1.44 13.61 9.31
CA ARG A 271 0.54 14.77 9.23
C ARG A 271 -0.77 14.41 8.54
N GLU A 272 -0.68 13.70 7.43
CA GLU A 272 -1.85 13.18 6.70
C GLU A 272 -2.71 12.29 7.59
N ALA A 273 -2.11 11.39 8.35
CA ALA A 273 -2.83 10.54 9.29
C ALA A 273 -3.60 11.35 10.34
N ARG A 274 -3.00 12.43 10.88
CA ARG A 274 -3.71 13.33 11.80
C ARG A 274 -4.87 14.05 11.12
N ALA A 275 -4.67 14.52 9.89
CA ALA A 275 -5.73 15.16 9.11
C ALA A 275 -6.89 14.20 8.82
N VAL A 276 -6.61 12.97 8.39
CA VAL A 276 -7.63 11.92 8.20
C VAL A 276 -8.39 11.66 9.50
N SER A 277 -7.68 11.50 10.62
CA SER A 277 -8.32 11.28 11.94
C SER A 277 -9.19 12.46 12.35
N GLY A 278 -8.76 13.68 12.07
CA GLY A 278 -9.55 14.88 12.33
C GLY A 278 -10.83 14.90 11.51
N VAL A 279 -10.75 14.56 10.22
CA VAL A 279 -11.92 14.48 9.33
C VAL A 279 -12.90 13.41 9.81
N VAL A 280 -12.41 12.21 10.13
CA VAL A 280 -13.24 11.10 10.69
C VAL A 280 -13.90 11.51 12.01
N ALA A 281 -13.22 12.33 12.82
CA ALA A 281 -13.78 12.91 14.05
C ALA A 281 -14.68 14.15 13.84
N GLY A 282 -15.02 14.51 12.60
CA GLY A 282 -15.89 15.63 12.25
C GLY A 282 -15.23 17.02 12.32
N LYS A 283 -13.91 17.11 12.40
CA LYS A 283 -13.17 18.38 12.43
C LYS A 283 -13.01 18.98 11.03
N LYS A 284 -13.63 20.08 10.75
CA LYS A 284 -13.66 20.70 9.40
C LYS A 284 -12.36 21.40 8.98
N THR A 285 -11.49 21.78 9.92
CA THR A 285 -10.31 22.63 9.67
C THR A 285 -9.12 21.86 9.09
N GLU A 286 -9.11 20.54 9.19
CA GLU A 286 -7.96 19.71 8.82
C GLU A 286 -7.95 19.27 7.34
N TYR A 287 -8.99 19.61 6.55
CA TYR A 287 -9.01 19.31 5.11
C TYR A 287 -7.86 19.96 4.32
N LEU A 288 -7.37 21.10 4.76
CA LEU A 288 -6.25 21.78 4.09
C LEU A 288 -4.94 20.99 4.25
N ASP A 289 -4.74 20.32 5.38
CA ASP A 289 -3.57 19.50 5.63
C ASP A 289 -3.55 18.22 4.79
N MET A 290 -4.71 17.75 4.35
CA MET A 290 -4.83 16.60 3.43
C MET A 290 -4.45 16.95 1.98
N ILE A 291 -4.51 18.23 1.62
CA ILE A 291 -4.45 18.70 0.23
C ILE A 291 -3.06 19.19 -0.15
N LEU A 292 -2.25 19.54 0.83
CA LEU A 292 -0.98 20.25 0.62
C LEU A 292 0.29 19.39 0.45
N PRO A 293 0.36 18.08 0.72
CA PRO A 293 1.61 17.37 0.55
C PRO A 293 1.86 16.97 -0.90
N ARG A 294 2.62 17.78 -1.64
CA ARG A 294 3.12 17.43 -2.98
C ARG A 294 3.76 16.03 -3.03
N ARG A 295 4.41 15.60 -1.93
CA ARG A 295 5.04 14.27 -1.82
C ARG A 295 4.04 13.11 -1.80
N ALA A 296 2.85 13.30 -1.23
CA ALA A 296 1.81 12.28 -1.28
C ALA A 296 1.39 12.01 -2.73
N PHE A 297 1.09 13.06 -3.48
CA PHE A 297 0.73 12.93 -4.89
C PHE A 297 1.80 12.22 -5.71
N GLU A 298 3.09 12.53 -5.46
CA GLU A 298 4.21 11.84 -6.12
C GLU A 298 4.24 10.35 -5.75
N THR A 299 3.97 10.00 -4.48
CA THR A 299 3.99 8.62 -3.97
C THR A 299 2.90 7.77 -4.62
N ILE A 300 1.73 8.34 -4.86
CA ILE A 300 0.61 7.65 -5.50
C ILE A 300 0.57 7.81 -7.03
N GLY A 301 1.47 8.60 -7.60
CA GLY A 301 1.54 8.83 -9.04
C GLY A 301 0.44 9.74 -9.61
N VAL A 302 -0.20 10.57 -8.77
CA VAL A 302 -1.26 11.50 -9.18
C VAL A 302 -0.69 12.92 -9.28
N LYS A 303 -1.10 13.68 -10.29
CA LYS A 303 -0.60 15.02 -10.60
C LYS A 303 -1.77 16.03 -10.71
N PRO A 304 -2.46 16.35 -9.60
CA PRO A 304 -3.57 17.30 -9.66
C PRO A 304 -3.06 18.72 -9.91
N SER A 305 -3.78 19.48 -10.71
CA SER A 305 -3.63 20.93 -10.78
C SER A 305 -4.22 21.61 -9.54
N ILE A 306 -3.81 22.84 -9.25
CA ILE A 306 -4.35 23.61 -8.12
C ILE A 306 -5.88 23.77 -8.25
N SER A 307 -6.38 24.01 -9.46
CA SER A 307 -7.83 24.12 -9.72
C SER A 307 -8.58 22.82 -9.46
N GLN A 308 -7.98 21.67 -9.78
CA GLN A 308 -8.55 20.35 -9.48
C GLN A 308 -8.58 20.06 -7.98
N ILE A 309 -7.55 20.45 -7.24
CA ILE A 309 -7.50 20.35 -5.77
C ILE A 309 -8.66 21.20 -5.18
N ILE A 310 -8.78 22.46 -5.57
CA ILE A 310 -9.86 23.36 -5.10
C ILE A 310 -11.24 22.79 -5.45
N SER A 311 -11.42 22.31 -6.68
CA SER A 311 -12.69 21.70 -7.12
C SER A 311 -13.04 20.44 -6.33
N ALA A 312 -12.07 19.59 -6.01
CA ALA A 312 -12.29 18.41 -5.17
C ALA A 312 -12.75 18.80 -3.76
N ILE A 313 -12.13 19.82 -3.14
CA ILE A 313 -12.55 20.34 -1.83
C ILE A 313 -14.00 20.85 -1.85
N LEU A 314 -14.32 21.65 -2.86
CA LEU A 314 -15.65 22.26 -2.97
C LEU A 314 -16.75 21.19 -3.22
N ARG A 315 -16.42 20.13 -3.94
CA ARG A 315 -17.34 19.01 -4.18
C ARG A 315 -17.54 18.15 -2.93
N VAL A 316 -16.48 17.86 -2.18
CA VAL A 316 -16.60 17.15 -0.88
C VAL A 316 -17.46 17.91 0.14
N ARG A 317 -17.57 19.24 0.04
CA ARG A 317 -18.46 20.06 0.88
C ARG A 317 -19.94 19.98 0.52
N LYS A 318 -20.28 19.47 -0.67
CA LYS A 318 -21.67 19.43 -1.19
C LYS A 318 -22.34 18.05 -1.11
N TRP A 319 -21.62 17.04 -0.61
CA TRP A 319 -22.13 15.66 -0.44
C TRP A 319 -22.49 15.40 1.05
#